data_8b1f407ba901033c9c48f57114b56b5f
#
_entry.id   8b1f407ba901033c9c48f57114b56b5f
#
_cell.length_a   1.000
_cell.length_b   1.000
_cell.length_c   1.000
_cell.angle_alpha   90.00
_cell.angle_beta   90.00
_cell.angle_gamma   90.00
#
_symmetry.space_group_name_H-M   'P 1'
#
loop_
_entity.id
_entity.type
_entity.pdbx_description
1 polymer ?
#
loop_
_entity_poly.entity_id
_entity_poly.type
_entity_poly.pdbx_seq_one_letter_code
_entity_poly.pdbx_strand_id
1 'polypeptide(L)'
;RVMIVIGRSNPNLNPNLNFARSIKAAADDLHPGLMRGIYMGRGDYNQDLYPTSLIFEVGTESNSLDAAQKAVRYLADAIIAVIGS
;
A
#
# COMPACT_ATOMS: atom_id res chain seq x y z
N ARG A 1 -6.87 -8.85 -2.63
CA ARG A 1 -5.80 -8.04 -3.23
C ARG A 1 -5.70 -6.68 -2.56
N VAL A 2 -4.57 -6.06 -2.70
CA VAL A 2 -4.29 -4.78 -2.06
C VAL A 2 -3.88 -3.75 -3.11
N MET A 3 -4.42 -2.54 -2.97
CA MET A 3 -4.03 -1.40 -3.79
C MET A 3 -3.54 -0.29 -2.86
N ILE A 4 -2.47 0.38 -3.25
CA ILE A 4 -2.00 1.57 -2.53
C ILE A 4 -2.60 2.79 -3.19
N VAL A 5 -3.19 3.69 -2.40
CA VAL A 5 -3.81 4.92 -2.90
C VAL A 5 -2.95 6.11 -2.47
N ILE A 6 -2.57 6.94 -3.43
CA ILE A 6 -1.77 8.15 -3.18
C ILE A 6 -2.50 9.35 -3.77
N GLY A 7 -2.62 10.41 -2.98
CA GLY A 7 -3.21 11.66 -3.43
C GLY A 7 -2.22 12.50 -4.23
N ARG A 8 -2.59 12.88 -5.44
CA ARG A 8 -1.72 13.67 -6.33
C ARG A 8 -1.44 15.08 -5.80
N SER A 9 -2.36 15.61 -5.02
CA SER A 9 -2.28 17.01 -4.60
C SER A 9 -1.46 17.22 -3.34
N ASN A 10 -0.93 16.14 -2.74
CA ASN A 10 -0.22 16.31 -1.49
C ASN A 10 1.25 16.73 -1.73
N PRO A 11 1.81 17.57 -0.83
CA PRO A 11 3.18 18.06 -0.98
C PRO A 11 4.23 16.97 -0.76
N ASN A 12 3.84 15.83 -0.20
CA ASN A 12 4.73 14.69 0.04
C ASN A 12 4.59 13.63 -1.05
N LEU A 13 4.16 14.01 -2.26
CA LEU A 13 3.87 13.05 -3.33
C LEU A 13 5.07 12.15 -3.65
N ASN A 14 6.25 12.74 -3.87
CA ASN A 14 7.42 11.94 -4.23
C ASN A 14 7.88 10.99 -3.13
N PRO A 15 8.03 11.43 -1.86
CA PRO A 15 8.33 10.51 -0.76
C PRO A 15 7.27 9.42 -0.58
N ASN A 16 5.98 9.77 -0.67
CA ASN A 16 4.90 8.80 -0.55
C ASN A 16 4.96 7.76 -1.67
N LEU A 17 5.19 8.22 -2.89
CA LEU A 17 5.28 7.32 -4.03
C LEU A 17 6.48 6.39 -3.94
N ASN A 18 7.63 6.90 -3.49
CA ASN A 18 8.83 6.09 -3.30
C ASN A 18 8.59 5.01 -2.22
N PHE A 19 7.94 5.39 -1.12
CA PHE A 19 7.61 4.45 -0.06
C PHE A 19 6.63 3.38 -0.56
N ALA A 20 5.61 3.79 -1.32
CA ALA A 20 4.65 2.87 -1.91
C ALA A 20 5.32 1.87 -2.86
N ARG A 21 6.24 2.34 -3.68
CA ARG A 21 6.99 1.48 -4.61
C ARG A 21 7.84 0.46 -3.86
N SER A 22 8.45 0.87 -2.75
CA SER A 22 9.25 -0.03 -1.92
C SER A 22 8.38 -1.12 -1.30
N ILE A 23 7.22 -0.76 -0.81
CA ILE A 23 6.27 -1.73 -0.23
C ILE A 23 5.78 -2.68 -1.32
N LYS A 24 5.43 -2.16 -2.50
CA LYS A 24 4.97 -2.99 -3.60
C LYS A 24 6.05 -3.99 -4.03
N ALA A 25 7.29 -3.54 -4.13
CA ALA A 25 8.40 -4.43 -4.52
C ALA A 25 8.59 -5.55 -3.48
N ALA A 26 8.55 -5.22 -2.19
CA ALA A 26 8.65 -6.21 -1.13
C ALA A 26 7.46 -7.18 -1.16
N ALA A 27 6.26 -6.67 -1.38
CA ALA A 27 5.06 -7.49 -1.46
C ALA A 27 5.10 -8.43 -2.67
N ASP A 28 5.56 -7.93 -3.82
CA ASP A 28 5.67 -8.76 -5.02
C ASP A 28 6.67 -9.91 -4.82
N ASP A 29 7.72 -9.67 -4.03
CA ASP A 29 8.73 -10.68 -3.71
C ASP A 29 8.22 -11.72 -2.71
N LEU A 30 7.60 -11.25 -1.62
CA LEU A 30 7.17 -12.12 -0.52
C LEU A 30 5.85 -12.84 -0.80
N HIS A 31 4.93 -12.15 -1.43
CA HIS A 31 3.56 -12.64 -1.67
C HIS A 31 3.11 -12.26 -3.08
N PRO A 32 3.61 -12.94 -4.12
CA PRO A 32 3.24 -12.62 -5.51
C PRO A 32 1.72 -12.62 -5.70
N GLY A 33 1.23 -11.63 -6.40
CA GLY A 33 -0.20 -11.49 -6.67
C GLY A 33 -1.00 -10.76 -5.60
N LEU A 34 -0.38 -10.40 -4.47
CA LEU A 34 -1.06 -9.64 -3.42
C LEU A 34 -1.41 -8.23 -3.87
N MET A 35 -0.45 -7.52 -4.44
CA MET A 35 -0.61 -6.10 -4.79
C MET A 35 -1.15 -5.95 -6.20
N ARG A 36 -2.21 -5.17 -6.34
CA ARG A 36 -2.73 -4.81 -7.67
C ARG A 36 -1.94 -3.67 -8.28
N GLY A 37 -1.47 -2.74 -7.46
CA GLY A 37 -0.71 -1.62 -7.95
C GLY A 37 -0.84 -0.40 -7.05
N ILE A 38 -0.45 0.74 -7.60
CA ILE A 38 -0.51 2.03 -6.94
C ILE A 38 -1.49 2.90 -7.72
N TYR A 39 -2.52 3.40 -7.04
CA TYR A 39 -3.53 4.27 -7.64
C TYR A 39 -3.25 5.71 -7.27
N MET A 40 -3.20 6.59 -8.28
CA MET A 40 -3.01 8.02 -8.09
C MET A 40 -4.36 8.70 -8.10
N GLY A 41 -4.90 8.98 -6.90
CA GLY A 41 -6.19 9.63 -6.76
C GLY A 41 -6.08 11.15 -6.70
N ARG A 42 -7.22 11.82 -6.74
CA ARG A 42 -7.28 13.27 -6.54
C ARG A 42 -7.22 13.58 -5.05
N GLY A 43 -6.74 14.77 -4.70
CA GLY A 43 -6.65 15.20 -3.31
C GLY A 43 -5.39 14.70 -2.62
N ASP A 44 -5.30 14.88 -1.32
CA ASP A 44 -4.11 14.49 -0.56
C ASP A 44 -4.34 13.35 0.43
N TYR A 45 -5.60 13.02 0.74
CA TYR A 45 -5.97 11.91 1.65
C TYR A 45 -5.23 11.97 2.99
N ASN A 46 -4.96 13.17 3.51
CA ASN A 46 -4.17 13.42 4.73
C ASN A 46 -2.71 12.96 4.63
N GLN A 47 -2.22 12.70 3.43
CA GLN A 47 -0.82 12.31 3.20
C GLN A 47 0.14 13.49 3.26
N ASP A 48 -0.39 14.69 3.33
CA ASP A 48 0.39 15.91 3.57
C ASP A 48 0.97 15.96 4.98
N LEU A 49 0.45 15.15 5.91
CA LEU A 49 0.92 15.14 7.30
C LEU A 49 2.29 14.51 7.45
N TYR A 50 2.58 13.45 6.70
CA TYR A 50 3.85 12.73 6.80
C TYR A 50 4.29 12.20 5.44
N PRO A 51 5.62 12.19 5.17
CA PRO A 51 6.15 11.63 3.91
C PRO A 51 5.88 10.14 3.72
N THR A 52 5.62 9.42 4.82
CA THR A 52 5.38 7.97 4.78
C THR A 52 3.92 7.60 5.01
N SER A 53 3.02 8.57 4.87
CA SER A 53 1.58 8.30 4.99
C SER A 53 1.06 7.65 3.71
N LEU A 54 0.41 6.50 3.85
CA LEU A 54 -0.20 5.79 2.73
C LEU A 54 -1.58 5.30 3.12
N ILE A 55 -2.42 5.09 2.11
CA ILE A 55 -3.72 4.45 2.29
C ILE A 55 -3.68 3.14 1.50
N PHE A 56 -4.10 2.07 2.16
CA PHE A 56 -4.20 0.76 1.54
C PHE A 56 -5.67 0.39 1.40
N GLU A 57 -6.06 0.03 0.18
CA GLU A 57 -7.39 -0.50 -0.09
C GLU A 57 -7.28 -2.01 -0.19
N VAL A 58 -7.94 -2.71 0.73
CA VAL A 58 -7.94 -4.15 0.78
C VAL A 58 -9.28 -4.65 0.28
N GLY A 59 -9.27 -5.34 -0.85
CA GLY A 59 -10.47 -5.91 -1.43
C GLY A 59 -10.29 -7.39 -1.66
N THR A 60 -11.40 -8.12 -1.63
CA THR A 60 -11.42 -9.53 -1.97
C THR A 60 -12.55 -9.80 -2.94
N GLU A 61 -12.29 -10.65 -3.92
CA GLU A 61 -13.30 -11.03 -4.91
C GLU A 61 -14.36 -11.96 -4.29
N SER A 62 -13.99 -12.66 -3.22
CA SER A 62 -14.86 -13.60 -2.54
C SER A 62 -15.66 -12.97 -1.40
N ASN A 63 -15.42 -11.72 -1.05
CA ASN A 63 -15.97 -11.06 0.13
C ASN A 63 -15.76 -11.86 1.41
N SER A 64 -14.71 -12.66 1.47
CA SER A 64 -14.38 -13.50 2.61
C SER A 64 -13.59 -12.70 3.64
N LEU A 65 -14.03 -12.75 4.89
CA LEU A 65 -13.29 -12.15 6.00
C LEU A 65 -11.91 -12.79 6.15
N ASP A 66 -11.83 -14.11 5.98
CA ASP A 66 -10.55 -14.81 6.07
C ASP A 66 -9.58 -14.33 4.99
N ALA A 67 -10.06 -14.14 3.76
CA ALA A 67 -9.21 -13.66 2.67
C ALA A 67 -8.73 -12.22 2.94
N ALA A 68 -9.59 -11.37 3.49
CA ALA A 68 -9.22 -10.00 3.84
C ALA A 68 -8.18 -9.99 4.96
N GLN A 69 -8.36 -10.79 5.99
CA GLN A 69 -7.40 -10.89 7.10
C GLN A 69 -6.05 -11.42 6.64
N LYS A 70 -6.06 -12.38 5.71
CA LYS A 70 -4.83 -12.94 5.14
C LYS A 70 -4.09 -11.87 4.32
N ALA A 71 -4.82 -11.10 3.54
CA ALA A 71 -4.22 -10.00 2.75
C ALA A 71 -3.59 -8.95 3.66
N VAL A 72 -4.22 -8.60 4.77
CA VAL A 72 -3.68 -7.66 5.74
C VAL A 72 -2.39 -8.19 6.37
N ARG A 73 -2.33 -9.47 6.72
CA ARG A 73 -1.13 -10.07 7.29
C ARG A 73 0.02 -10.08 6.28
N TYR A 74 -0.26 -10.39 5.03
CA TYR A 74 0.75 -10.37 3.98
C TYR A 74 1.25 -8.96 3.72
N LEU A 75 0.34 -7.98 3.76
CA LEU A 75 0.71 -6.56 3.65
C LEU A 75 1.63 -6.14 4.80
N ALA A 76 1.32 -6.58 6.02
CA ALA A 76 2.15 -6.30 7.18
C ALA A 76 3.57 -6.84 7.01
N ASP A 77 3.73 -8.05 6.45
CA ASP A 77 5.03 -8.62 6.14
C ASP A 77 5.84 -7.71 5.22
N ALA A 78 5.20 -7.19 4.18
CA ALA A 78 5.87 -6.29 3.23
C ALA A 78 6.29 -4.98 3.89
N ILE A 79 5.43 -4.40 4.71
CA ILE A 79 5.72 -3.15 5.43
C ILE A 79 6.90 -3.37 6.38
N ILE A 80 6.89 -4.45 7.13
CA ILE A 80 7.96 -4.78 8.07
C ILE A 80 9.29 -4.95 7.32
N ALA A 81 9.27 -5.61 6.18
CA ALA A 81 10.46 -5.81 5.37
C ALA A 81 11.07 -4.47 4.91
N VAL A 82 10.24 -3.50 4.54
CA VAL A 82 10.71 -2.18 4.12
C VAL A 82 11.23 -1.37 5.30
N ILE A 83 10.46 -1.32 6.40
CA ILE A 83 10.80 -0.51 7.57
C ILE A 83 11.99 -1.10 8.32
N GLY A 84 12.08 -2.41 8.38
CA GLY A 84 13.11 -3.12 9.12
C GLY A 84 14.45 -3.27 8.41
N SER A 85 14.52 -2.87 7.15
CA SER A 85 15.76 -3.05 6.37
C SER A 85 16.77 -1.91 6.54
#